data_ec6de384c74d84989067ba8196ab448a
#
_entry.id   ec6de384c74d84989067ba8196ab448a
#
_cell.length_a   1.000
_cell.length_b   1.000
_cell.length_c   1.000
_cell.angle_alpha   90.00
_cell.angle_beta   90.00
_cell.angle_gamma   90.00
#
_symmetry.space_group_name_H-M   'P 1'
#
loop_
_entity.id
_entity.type
_entity.pdbx_description
1 polymer ?
#
loop_
_entity_poly.entity_id
_entity_poly.type
_entity_poly.pdbx_seq_one_letter_code
_entity_poly.pdbx_strand_id
1 'polypeptide(L)'
;MLEQATRVLEGKELGIVLTTGVAEKEYQAGGKEEYTISEFLRPYQRIANKFHMTYLSPFVLAQFMYLSQEKRWEKLIAYQQYLSLEGKPSLTQRIDWFIQRVQENQKMQEEDSEKQTYIIEALTDAKEQIEDLSFTLQEMKGTSL
;
A
#
# COMPACT_ATOMS: atom_id res chain seq x y z
N MET A 1 13.94 18.85 -26.20
CA MET A 1 13.03 17.72 -25.93
C MET A 1 13.19 17.17 -24.49
N LEU A 2 14.38 16.85 -24.00
CA LEU A 2 14.63 16.38 -22.62
C LEU A 2 14.24 17.42 -21.55
N GLU A 3 14.57 18.69 -21.73
CA GLU A 3 14.24 19.78 -20.79
C GLU A 3 12.72 19.99 -20.64
N GLN A 4 11.95 19.82 -21.71
CA GLN A 4 10.50 19.89 -21.65
C GLN A 4 9.91 18.70 -20.88
N ALA A 5 10.43 17.48 -21.08
CA ALA A 5 10.02 16.31 -20.35
C ALA A 5 10.33 16.44 -18.85
N THR A 6 11.52 16.98 -18.50
CA THR A 6 11.89 17.23 -17.10
C THR A 6 10.90 18.17 -16.42
N ARG A 7 10.54 19.29 -17.05
CA ARG A 7 9.59 20.28 -16.47
C ARG A 7 8.19 19.69 -16.22
N VAL A 8 7.75 18.74 -17.07
CA VAL A 8 6.43 18.12 -16.95
C VAL A 8 6.40 17.04 -15.87
N LEU A 9 7.52 16.36 -15.65
CA LEU A 9 7.63 15.20 -14.75
C LEU A 9 8.18 15.56 -13.37
N GLU A 10 8.84 16.68 -13.23
CA GLU A 10 9.42 17.17 -11.97
C GLU A 10 8.36 17.24 -10.86
N GLY A 11 8.69 16.68 -9.69
CA GLY A 11 7.81 16.63 -8.52
C GLY A 11 6.67 15.60 -8.60
N LYS A 12 6.55 14.86 -9.74
CA LYS A 12 5.59 13.75 -9.84
C LYS A 12 6.12 12.47 -9.23
N GLU A 13 5.23 11.56 -8.94
CA GLU A 13 5.55 10.23 -8.43
C GLU A 13 5.58 9.20 -9.56
N LEU A 14 6.53 8.26 -9.47
CA LEU A 14 6.60 7.08 -10.33
C LEU A 14 6.40 5.83 -9.47
N GLY A 15 5.22 5.22 -9.57
CA GLY A 15 4.92 3.91 -9.00
C GLY A 15 5.00 2.81 -10.06
N ILE A 16 5.52 1.65 -9.68
CA ILE A 16 5.58 0.46 -10.53
C ILE A 16 4.75 -0.65 -9.91
N VAL A 17 3.88 -1.23 -10.72
CA VAL A 17 3.13 -2.44 -10.37
C VAL A 17 3.63 -3.56 -11.27
N LEU A 18 4.03 -4.67 -10.68
CA LEU A 18 4.51 -5.83 -11.44
C LEU A 18 3.89 -7.12 -10.95
N THR A 19 3.71 -8.05 -11.87
CA THR A 19 3.33 -9.43 -11.56
C THR A 19 4.50 -10.35 -11.82
N THR A 20 4.68 -11.35 -10.95
CA THR A 20 5.74 -12.35 -11.11
C THR A 20 5.16 -13.76 -11.11
N GLY A 21 5.75 -14.65 -11.94
CA GLY A 21 5.37 -16.06 -12.02
C GLY A 21 5.89 -16.90 -10.86
N VAL A 22 6.97 -16.45 -10.23
CA VAL A 22 7.60 -17.11 -9.07
C VAL A 22 7.33 -16.33 -7.77
N ALA A 23 7.51 -17.01 -6.65
CA ALA A 23 7.30 -16.41 -5.34
C ALA A 23 8.32 -15.28 -5.09
N GLU A 24 7.92 -14.25 -4.37
CA GLU A 24 8.76 -13.07 -4.08
C GLU A 24 10.08 -13.44 -3.41
N LYS A 25 10.09 -14.48 -2.55
CA LYS A 25 11.28 -15.02 -1.89
C LYS A 25 12.35 -15.56 -2.85
N GLU A 26 12.00 -15.84 -4.10
CA GLU A 26 12.95 -16.32 -5.11
C GLU A 26 13.75 -15.16 -5.76
N TYR A 27 13.33 -13.90 -5.51
CA TYR A 27 13.99 -12.70 -5.96
C TYR A 27 15.00 -12.21 -4.92
N GLN A 28 16.04 -13.01 -4.72
CA GLN A 28 17.15 -12.72 -3.81
C GLN A 28 18.41 -13.49 -4.22
N ALA A 29 19.55 -13.14 -3.65
CA ALA A 29 20.79 -13.88 -3.85
C ALA A 29 20.60 -15.34 -3.38
N GLY A 30 20.89 -16.31 -4.26
CA GLY A 30 20.68 -17.75 -4.03
C GLY A 30 19.24 -18.23 -4.27
N GLY A 31 18.29 -17.37 -4.59
CA GLY A 31 16.99 -17.73 -5.10
C GLY A 31 17.03 -18.07 -6.60
N LYS A 32 15.91 -18.51 -7.20
CA LYS A 32 15.84 -18.90 -8.62
C LYS A 32 16.13 -17.74 -9.57
N GLU A 33 15.74 -16.54 -9.19
CA GLU A 33 15.90 -15.33 -10.02
C GLU A 33 17.25 -14.62 -9.78
N GLU A 34 18.02 -15.05 -8.77
CA GLU A 34 19.37 -14.59 -8.42
C GLU A 34 19.48 -13.10 -8.06
N TYR A 35 18.54 -12.25 -8.51
CA TYR A 35 18.48 -10.81 -8.29
C TYR A 35 17.22 -10.43 -7.52
N THR A 36 17.34 -9.34 -6.77
CA THR A 36 16.17 -8.74 -6.09
C THR A 36 15.28 -7.99 -7.09
N ILE A 37 14.00 -7.85 -6.77
CA ILE A 37 13.07 -7.02 -7.55
C ILE A 37 13.59 -5.59 -7.69
N SER A 38 14.21 -5.05 -6.64
CA SER A 38 14.81 -3.71 -6.67
C SER A 38 15.95 -3.60 -7.68
N GLU A 39 16.74 -4.64 -7.87
CA GLU A 39 17.80 -4.66 -8.89
C GLU A 39 17.23 -4.70 -10.30
N PHE A 40 16.18 -5.48 -10.55
CA PHE A 40 15.47 -5.47 -11.83
C PHE A 40 14.86 -4.11 -12.17
N LEU A 41 14.42 -3.38 -11.15
CA LEU A 41 13.75 -2.09 -11.32
C LEU A 41 14.69 -0.87 -11.27
N ARG A 42 15.99 -1.06 -11.07
CA ARG A 42 16.99 0.04 -11.05
C ARG A 42 16.94 0.98 -12.25
N PRO A 43 16.74 0.52 -13.49
CA PRO A 43 16.62 1.42 -14.64
C PRO A 43 15.48 2.43 -14.48
N TYR A 44 14.34 2.00 -13.95
CA TYR A 44 13.17 2.86 -13.74
C TYR A 44 13.42 3.88 -12.62
N GLN A 45 14.04 3.46 -11.51
CA GLN A 45 14.46 4.38 -10.45
C GLN A 45 15.42 5.43 -10.98
N ARG A 46 16.37 5.04 -11.85
CA ARG A 46 17.29 5.99 -12.49
C ARG A 46 16.56 6.98 -13.40
N ILE A 47 15.52 6.54 -14.10
CA ILE A 47 14.66 7.42 -14.91
C ILE A 47 13.93 8.42 -14.00
N ALA A 48 13.31 7.96 -12.92
CA ALA A 48 12.66 8.83 -11.95
C ALA A 48 13.61 9.91 -11.43
N ASN A 49 14.79 9.51 -10.98
CA ASN A 49 15.82 10.44 -10.48
C ASN A 49 16.25 11.47 -11.56
N LYS A 50 16.40 11.02 -12.80
CA LYS A 50 16.80 11.90 -13.93
C LYS A 50 15.76 13.00 -14.21
N PHE A 51 14.49 12.71 -14.00
CA PHE A 51 13.38 13.63 -14.22
C PHE A 51 12.87 14.29 -12.94
N HIS A 52 13.63 14.19 -11.83
CA HIS A 52 13.28 14.76 -10.53
C HIS A 52 11.91 14.30 -10.02
N MET A 53 11.56 13.03 -10.30
CA MET A 53 10.37 12.36 -9.79
C MET A 53 10.67 11.66 -8.46
N THR A 54 9.64 11.48 -7.63
CA THR A 54 9.70 10.60 -6.47
C THR A 54 9.44 9.17 -6.92
N TYR A 55 10.43 8.27 -6.69
CA TYR A 55 10.26 6.85 -6.98
C TYR A 55 9.59 6.15 -5.80
N LEU A 56 8.40 5.60 -6.03
CA LEU A 56 7.64 4.88 -5.01
C LEU A 56 8.13 3.42 -4.89
N SER A 57 7.94 2.83 -3.72
CA SER A 57 8.17 1.39 -3.53
C SER A 57 7.31 0.59 -4.49
N PRO A 58 7.87 -0.40 -5.22
CA PRO A 58 7.08 -1.19 -6.17
C PRO A 58 5.97 -1.99 -5.49
N PHE A 59 4.82 -2.11 -6.15
CA PHE A 59 3.76 -3.01 -5.74
C PHE A 59 3.90 -4.34 -6.47
N VAL A 60 4.15 -5.42 -5.72
CA VAL A 60 4.45 -6.74 -6.28
C VAL A 60 3.29 -7.71 -6.10
N LEU A 61 2.85 -8.33 -7.18
CA LEU A 61 1.84 -9.38 -7.23
C LEU A 61 2.50 -10.71 -7.62
N ALA A 62 3.13 -11.37 -6.65
CA ALA A 62 3.77 -12.65 -6.88
C ALA A 62 2.72 -13.76 -7.03
N GLN A 63 2.89 -14.62 -8.03
CA GLN A 63 2.10 -15.83 -8.27
C GLN A 63 0.57 -15.58 -8.27
N PHE A 64 0.11 -14.45 -8.79
CA PHE A 64 -1.29 -14.03 -8.73
C PHE A 64 -2.27 -15.10 -9.23
N MET A 65 -1.91 -15.84 -10.28
CA MET A 65 -2.77 -16.89 -10.85
C MET A 65 -2.98 -18.09 -9.90
N TYR A 66 -2.07 -18.30 -8.96
CA TYR A 66 -2.11 -19.41 -7.98
C TYR A 66 -2.70 -18.99 -6.63
N LEU A 67 -3.06 -17.71 -6.44
CA LEU A 67 -3.67 -17.22 -5.23
C LEU A 67 -5.12 -17.72 -5.10
N SER A 68 -5.54 -18.04 -3.87
CA SER A 68 -6.96 -18.26 -3.55
C SER A 68 -7.76 -16.98 -3.80
N GLN A 69 -9.09 -17.10 -3.91
CA GLN A 69 -9.95 -15.94 -4.10
C GLN A 69 -9.81 -14.91 -2.97
N GLU A 70 -9.73 -15.35 -1.72
CA GLU A 70 -9.49 -14.48 -0.56
C GLU A 70 -8.18 -13.69 -0.69
N LYS A 71 -7.09 -14.38 -1.06
CA LYS A 71 -5.78 -13.75 -1.28
C LYS A 71 -5.80 -12.74 -2.42
N ARG A 72 -6.56 -13.01 -3.47
CA ARG A 72 -6.75 -12.03 -4.56
C ARG A 72 -7.48 -10.79 -4.07
N TRP A 73 -8.52 -10.95 -3.23
CA TRP A 73 -9.22 -9.81 -2.61
C TRP A 73 -8.30 -9.01 -1.69
N GLU A 74 -7.51 -9.66 -0.83
CA GLU A 74 -6.51 -8.97 -0.01
C GLU A 74 -5.55 -8.14 -0.87
N LYS A 75 -5.07 -8.70 -1.98
CA LYS A 75 -4.17 -8.00 -2.91
C LYS A 75 -4.85 -6.84 -3.63
N LEU A 76 -6.12 -6.98 -4.00
CA LEU A 76 -6.90 -5.90 -4.61
C LEU A 76 -7.05 -4.71 -3.65
N ILE A 77 -7.42 -4.99 -2.40
CA ILE A 77 -7.53 -3.97 -1.35
C ILE A 77 -6.16 -3.29 -1.14
N ALA A 78 -5.10 -4.08 -0.98
CA ALA A 78 -3.75 -3.54 -0.82
C ALA A 78 -3.32 -2.66 -2.01
N TYR A 79 -3.70 -3.04 -3.23
CA TYR A 79 -3.44 -2.25 -4.44
C TYR A 79 -4.22 -0.93 -4.45
N GLN A 80 -5.49 -0.96 -4.08
CA GLN A 80 -6.29 0.26 -3.96
C GLN A 80 -5.72 1.22 -2.89
N GLN A 81 -5.27 0.67 -1.75
CA GLN A 81 -4.58 1.46 -0.72
C GLN A 81 -3.25 2.04 -1.25
N TYR A 82 -2.47 1.25 -1.98
CA TYR A 82 -1.24 1.72 -2.60
C TYR A 82 -1.45 2.91 -3.55
N LEU A 83 -2.57 2.93 -4.29
CA LEU A 83 -2.93 4.03 -5.20
C LEU A 83 -3.51 5.26 -4.48
N SER A 84 -4.07 5.10 -3.29
CA SER A 84 -4.85 6.13 -2.61
C SER A 84 -4.15 6.76 -1.41
N LEU A 85 -3.21 6.04 -0.81
CA LEU A 85 -2.50 6.45 0.41
C LEU A 85 -1.05 6.76 0.09
N GLU A 86 -0.56 7.86 0.61
CA GLU A 86 0.82 8.29 0.40
C GLU A 86 1.81 7.48 1.26
N GLY A 87 2.93 7.13 0.68
CA GLY A 87 4.08 6.52 1.36
C GLY A 87 3.78 5.14 1.97
N LYS A 88 4.15 4.95 3.25
CA LYS A 88 3.84 3.75 4.05
C LYS A 88 2.74 4.10 5.04
N PRO A 89 1.48 3.82 4.73
CA PRO A 89 0.37 4.18 5.62
C PRO A 89 0.45 3.40 6.94
N SER A 90 0.16 4.09 8.04
CA SER A 90 -0.02 3.47 9.35
C SER A 90 -1.25 2.54 9.34
N LEU A 91 -1.37 1.72 10.40
CA LEU A 91 -2.54 0.86 10.54
C LEU A 91 -3.83 1.69 10.67
N THR A 92 -3.79 2.79 11.42
CA THR A 92 -4.93 3.71 11.58
C THR A 92 -5.34 4.36 10.26
N GLN A 93 -4.41 4.83 9.44
CA GLN A 93 -4.70 5.36 8.11
C GLN A 93 -5.36 4.32 7.17
N ARG A 94 -4.95 3.05 7.28
CA ARG A 94 -5.57 1.97 6.52
C ARG A 94 -6.99 1.67 7.00
N ILE A 95 -7.26 1.78 8.29
CA ILE A 95 -8.60 1.63 8.85
C ILE A 95 -9.49 2.80 8.39
N ASP A 96 -9.01 4.04 8.46
CA ASP A 96 -9.74 5.22 7.99
C ASP A 96 -10.12 5.10 6.50
N TRP A 97 -9.17 4.64 5.68
CA TRP A 97 -9.44 4.38 4.27
C TRP A 97 -10.56 3.35 4.08
N PHE A 98 -10.58 2.29 4.89
CA PHE A 98 -11.62 1.26 4.84
C PHE A 98 -12.99 1.81 5.25
N ILE A 99 -13.04 2.54 6.35
CA ILE A 99 -14.28 3.20 6.83
C ILE A 99 -14.84 4.10 5.74
N GLN A 100 -14.01 4.94 5.14
CA GLN A 100 -14.41 5.82 4.05
C GLN A 100 -15.00 5.03 2.86
N ARG A 101 -14.37 3.92 2.46
CA ARG A 101 -14.88 3.08 1.36
C ARG A 101 -16.23 2.44 1.67
N VAL A 102 -16.44 1.98 2.91
CA VAL A 102 -17.74 1.43 3.34
C VAL A 102 -18.80 2.52 3.31
N GLN A 103 -18.49 3.73 3.78
CA GLN A 103 -19.41 4.88 3.75
C GLN A 103 -19.76 5.33 2.32
N GLU A 104 -18.80 5.32 1.40
CA GLU A 104 -19.04 5.61 -0.01
C GLU A 104 -19.99 4.58 -0.65
N ASN A 105 -19.80 3.29 -0.33
CA ASN A 105 -20.68 2.22 -0.80
C ASN A 105 -22.09 2.30 -0.20
N GLN A 106 -22.24 2.71 1.06
CA GLN A 106 -23.57 2.94 1.67
C GLN A 106 -24.41 3.94 0.90
N LYS A 107 -23.79 4.99 0.36
CA LYS A 107 -24.46 6.01 -0.44
C LYS A 107 -24.98 5.48 -1.79
N MET A 108 -24.40 4.35 -2.25
CA MET A 108 -24.75 3.76 -3.56
C MET A 108 -25.70 2.57 -3.47
N GLN A 109 -25.80 1.91 -2.31
CA GLN A 109 -26.60 0.71 -2.12
C GLN A 109 -27.31 0.76 -0.76
N GLU A 110 -28.63 0.95 -0.76
CA GLU A 110 -29.46 1.00 0.46
C GLU A 110 -29.66 -0.37 1.13
N GLU A 111 -29.42 -1.46 0.41
CA GLU A 111 -29.86 -2.82 0.78
C GLU A 111 -29.08 -3.49 1.95
N ASP A 112 -27.93 -2.96 2.37
CA ASP A 112 -27.09 -3.55 3.43
C ASP A 112 -26.64 -2.53 4.50
N SER A 113 -27.43 -1.48 4.71
CA SER A 113 -27.08 -0.34 5.59
C SER A 113 -26.74 -0.74 7.04
N GLU A 114 -27.46 -1.70 7.63
CA GLU A 114 -27.23 -2.14 9.02
C GLU A 114 -25.89 -2.87 9.19
N LYS A 115 -25.56 -3.77 8.27
CA LYS A 115 -24.27 -4.50 8.31
C LYS A 115 -23.09 -3.56 8.10
N GLN A 116 -23.24 -2.60 7.20
CA GLN A 116 -22.21 -1.61 6.93
C GLN A 116 -22.00 -0.69 8.13
N THR A 117 -23.05 -0.27 8.81
CA THR A 117 -22.98 0.51 10.05
C THR A 117 -22.23 -0.27 11.13
N TYR A 118 -22.57 -1.54 11.34
CA TYR A 118 -21.85 -2.40 12.29
C TYR A 118 -20.35 -2.54 11.96
N ILE A 119 -20.00 -2.68 10.67
CA ILE A 119 -18.60 -2.75 10.24
C ILE A 119 -17.87 -1.45 10.55
N ILE A 120 -18.50 -0.29 10.31
CA ILE A 120 -17.92 1.02 10.60
C ILE A 120 -17.68 1.19 12.10
N GLU A 121 -18.67 0.84 12.94
CA GLU A 121 -18.54 0.89 14.41
C GLU A 121 -17.39 0.00 14.88
N ALA A 122 -17.34 -1.27 14.46
CA ALA A 122 -16.29 -2.19 14.85
C ALA A 122 -14.88 -1.72 14.41
N LEU A 123 -14.76 -1.13 13.23
CA LEU A 123 -13.49 -0.57 12.74
C LEU A 123 -13.09 0.69 13.52
N THR A 124 -14.04 1.52 13.91
CA THR A 124 -13.81 2.72 14.71
C THR A 124 -13.32 2.36 16.10
N ASP A 125 -13.98 1.41 16.77
CA ASP A 125 -13.56 0.90 18.08
C ASP A 125 -12.15 0.28 18.02
N ALA A 126 -11.86 -0.50 17.01
CA ALA A 126 -10.53 -1.09 16.80
C ALA A 126 -9.45 0.00 16.60
N LYS A 127 -9.77 1.07 15.89
CA LYS A 127 -8.86 2.21 15.69
C LYS A 127 -8.55 2.90 17.01
N GLU A 128 -9.56 3.22 17.82
CA GLU A 128 -9.39 3.84 19.14
C GLU A 128 -8.49 2.99 20.03
N GLN A 129 -8.71 1.66 20.07
CA GLN A 129 -7.85 0.77 20.85
C GLN A 129 -6.38 0.78 20.38
N ILE A 130 -6.14 0.89 19.09
CA ILE A 130 -4.78 0.96 18.51
C ILE A 130 -4.12 2.30 18.88
N GLU A 131 -4.86 3.40 18.85
CA GLU A 131 -4.38 4.72 19.24
C GLU A 131 -4.00 4.76 20.73
N ASP A 132 -4.85 4.22 21.60
CA ASP A 132 -4.60 4.12 23.05
C ASP A 132 -3.36 3.26 23.36
N LEU A 133 -3.23 2.12 22.68
CA LEU A 133 -2.03 1.26 22.81
C LEU A 133 -0.77 1.98 22.34
N SER A 134 -0.87 2.72 21.24
CA SER A 134 0.26 3.48 20.69
C SER A 134 0.70 4.59 21.65
N PHE A 135 -0.25 5.27 22.26
CA PHE A 135 0.01 6.29 23.29
C PHE A 135 0.70 5.68 24.51
N THR A 136 0.15 4.59 25.06
CA THR A 136 0.72 3.87 26.20
C THR A 136 2.16 3.42 25.94
N LEU A 137 2.43 2.89 24.76
CA LEU A 137 3.79 2.47 24.36
C LEU A 137 4.78 3.63 24.23
N GLN A 138 4.29 4.82 23.83
CA GLN A 138 5.13 6.03 23.80
C GLN A 138 5.47 6.51 25.20
N GLU A 139 4.51 6.51 26.13
CA GLU A 139 4.75 6.86 27.54
C GLU A 139 5.77 5.91 28.19
N MET A 140 5.62 4.59 27.97
CA MET A 140 6.56 3.61 28.50
C MET A 140 7.99 3.80 27.97
N LYS A 141 8.15 4.21 26.72
CA LYS A 141 9.48 4.52 26.12
C LYS A 141 10.06 5.83 26.65
N GLY A 142 9.22 6.83 26.95
CA GLY A 142 9.65 8.10 27.51
C GLY A 142 10.06 8.04 28.99
N THR A 143 9.65 6.99 29.71
CA THR A 143 9.96 6.81 31.14
C THR A 143 11.25 5.98 31.39
N SER A 144 11.91 5.51 30.32
CA SER A 144 13.16 4.73 30.38
C SER A 144 14.38 5.64 30.11
N LEU A 145 14.59 6.65 30.98
CA LEU A 145 15.82 7.44 31.10
C LEU A 145 16.29 7.44 32.54
#